data_12800d0fe05d0ec5c9d89a529c6cec7d
#
_entry.id   12800d0fe05d0ec5c9d89a529c6cec7d
#
_cell.length_a   1.000
_cell.length_b   1.000
_cell.length_c   1.000
_cell.angle_alpha   90.00
_cell.angle_beta   90.00
_cell.angle_gamma   90.00
#
_symmetry.space_group_name_H-M   'P 1'
#
loop_
_entity.id
_entity.type
_entity.pdbx_description
1 polymer ?
#
loop_
_entity_poly.entity_id
_entity_poly.type
_entity_poly.pdbx_seq_one_letter_code
_entity_poly.pdbx_strand_id
1 'polypeptide(L)'
;MRGSLGEKIGEGAFADIHAWAPGQVVKLFKAGVPQRVSRWEARMTRAVFAAGGPAPEVLGEVTLEERFGIVLPRLDGPTLLQLSRSGAITYAQAGAIIASLCLSVHNTPAPPDVLLLRDLMDGSLRRSGRAVPEHIATGILALIERLRPGDGLCHTDLHPGNVIMTADGPRLIDWGGAVRAPAALDLAFCHVILSENAPEVVDNPRRPRAVNAAAQCEYARLAGMSQTALTAAVEPYLPIARVWVLRSGAIPTLREQLIQRIEAALRPQD
;
A
#
# COMPACT_ATOMS: atom_id res chain seq x y z
N MET A 1 10.08 14.49 25.76
CA MET A 1 11.52 14.11 25.80
C MET A 1 12.06 14.28 24.38
N ARG A 2 13.20 14.97 24.20
CA ARG A 2 13.84 15.06 22.88
C ARG A 2 14.55 13.73 22.64
N GLY A 3 14.10 12.92 21.69
CA GLY A 3 14.83 11.74 21.22
C GLY A 3 16.09 12.19 20.47
N SER A 4 17.05 11.28 20.32
CA SER A 4 18.22 11.44 19.47
C SER A 4 18.22 10.37 18.40
N LEU A 5 18.75 10.68 17.22
CA LEU A 5 18.89 9.71 16.14
C LEU A 5 19.83 8.58 16.59
N GLY A 6 19.27 7.38 16.73
CA GLY A 6 19.99 6.17 17.06
C GLY A 6 20.36 5.34 15.82
N GLU A 7 20.69 4.07 16.05
CA GLU A 7 21.07 3.16 14.97
C GLU A 7 19.94 3.00 13.93
N LYS A 8 20.33 2.77 12.68
CA LYS A 8 19.40 2.43 11.59
C LYS A 8 18.98 0.97 11.76
N ILE A 9 17.68 0.75 11.93
CA ILE A 9 17.07 -0.57 12.14
C ILE A 9 16.26 -1.07 10.93
N GLY A 10 16.02 -0.20 9.96
CA GLY A 10 15.29 -0.56 8.73
C GLY A 10 15.53 0.44 7.63
N GLU A 11 15.21 0.02 6.41
CA GLU A 11 15.34 0.85 5.21
C GLU A 11 14.15 0.62 4.27
N GLY A 12 13.58 1.73 3.77
CA GLY A 12 12.58 1.74 2.71
C GLY A 12 13.04 2.57 1.50
N ALA A 13 12.21 2.60 0.47
CA ALA A 13 12.49 3.36 -0.75
C ALA A 13 12.66 4.86 -0.48
N PHE A 14 11.82 5.43 0.37
CA PHE A 14 11.74 6.87 0.63
C PHE A 14 12.19 7.29 2.03
N ALA A 15 12.40 6.36 2.96
CA ALA A 15 12.74 6.65 4.34
C ALA A 15 13.59 5.54 4.96
N ASP A 16 14.38 5.92 5.97
CA ASP A 16 15.10 5.02 6.86
C ASP A 16 14.38 4.96 8.21
N ILE A 17 14.43 3.82 8.86
CA ILE A 17 13.89 3.64 10.21
C ILE A 17 15.06 3.63 11.19
N HIS A 18 15.03 4.52 12.16
CA HIS A 18 16.05 4.62 13.20
C HIS A 18 15.43 4.44 14.60
N ALA A 19 16.18 3.89 15.52
CA ALA A 19 15.87 3.98 16.93
C ALA A 19 15.77 5.46 17.34
N TRP A 20 14.81 5.82 18.22
CA TRP A 20 14.59 7.22 18.60
C TRP A 20 14.66 7.45 20.11
N ALA A 21 13.77 6.85 20.85
CA ALA A 21 13.72 6.84 22.31
C ALA A 21 13.30 5.42 22.76
N PRO A 22 13.36 5.09 24.05
CA PRO A 22 12.87 3.80 24.53
C PRO A 22 11.44 3.50 24.03
N GLY A 23 11.28 2.39 23.32
CA GLY A 23 10.00 1.99 22.71
C GLY A 23 9.54 2.82 21.51
N GLN A 24 10.42 3.65 20.92
CA GLN A 24 10.08 4.52 19.81
C GLN A 24 11.06 4.38 18.64
N VAL A 25 10.57 4.63 17.44
CA VAL A 25 11.36 4.76 16.21
C VAL A 25 11.04 6.06 15.51
N VAL A 26 11.96 6.53 14.68
CA VAL A 26 11.70 7.60 13.72
C VAL A 26 11.80 7.05 12.30
N LYS A 27 10.71 7.20 11.52
CA LYS A 27 10.71 7.03 10.06
C LYS A 27 11.24 8.34 9.48
N LEU A 28 12.54 8.38 9.16
CA LEU A 28 13.22 9.55 8.67
C LEU A 28 13.31 9.53 7.15
N PHE A 29 12.60 10.42 6.48
CA PHE A 29 12.59 10.50 5.03
C PHE A 29 13.97 10.86 4.47
N LYS A 30 14.32 10.27 3.34
CA LYS A 30 15.62 10.49 2.68
C LYS A 30 15.77 11.94 2.23
N ALA A 31 17.00 12.41 2.10
CA ALA A 31 17.29 13.74 1.58
C ALA A 31 16.61 13.97 0.22
N GLY A 32 16.05 15.16 0.03
CA GLY A 32 15.31 15.50 -1.20
C GLY A 32 13.83 15.07 -1.21
N VAL A 33 13.36 14.25 -0.25
CA VAL A 33 11.93 13.97 -0.11
C VAL A 33 11.24 15.19 0.49
N PRO A 34 10.26 15.81 -0.22
CA PRO A 34 9.63 17.04 0.26
C PRO A 34 8.83 16.82 1.56
N GLN A 35 8.84 17.80 2.46
CA GLN A 35 8.12 17.76 3.75
C GLN A 35 6.63 17.40 3.60
N ARG A 36 5.98 17.80 2.52
CA ARG A 36 4.57 17.45 2.27
C ARG A 36 4.31 15.95 2.26
N VAL A 37 5.32 15.13 1.90
CA VAL A 37 5.19 13.65 1.87
C VAL A 37 5.13 13.11 3.29
N SER A 38 6.06 13.53 4.17
CA SER A 38 6.05 13.09 5.57
C SER A 38 4.81 13.57 6.31
N ARG A 39 4.41 14.83 6.11
CA ARG A 39 3.18 15.39 6.73
C ARG A 39 1.93 14.68 6.25
N TRP A 40 1.87 14.34 4.96
CA TRP A 40 0.75 13.60 4.41
C TRP A 40 0.65 12.21 5.04
N GLU A 41 1.74 11.45 5.09
CA GLU A 41 1.74 10.14 5.71
C GLU A 41 1.41 10.21 7.20
N ALA A 42 2.00 11.16 7.96
CA ALA A 42 1.67 11.37 9.36
C ALA A 42 0.19 11.67 9.57
N ARG A 43 -0.41 12.52 8.71
CA ARG A 43 -1.85 12.86 8.76
C ARG A 43 -2.72 11.64 8.50
N MET A 44 -2.42 10.85 7.45
CA MET A 44 -3.19 9.65 7.12
C MET A 44 -3.10 8.60 8.23
N THR A 45 -1.88 8.35 8.73
CA THR A 45 -1.65 7.42 9.84
C THR A 45 -2.43 7.82 11.10
N ARG A 46 -2.41 9.11 11.48
CA ARG A 46 -3.20 9.62 12.61
C ARG A 46 -4.70 9.45 12.40
N ALA A 47 -5.20 9.80 11.22
CA ALA A 47 -6.61 9.71 10.91
C ALA A 47 -7.12 8.26 11.01
N VAL A 48 -6.38 7.30 10.44
CA VAL A 48 -6.73 5.89 10.50
C VAL A 48 -6.64 5.34 11.93
N PHE A 49 -5.59 5.69 12.68
CA PHE A 49 -5.46 5.31 14.09
C PHE A 49 -6.63 5.83 14.93
N ALA A 50 -6.98 7.11 14.78
CA ALA A 50 -8.10 7.74 15.51
C ALA A 50 -9.47 7.11 15.17
N ALA A 51 -9.62 6.54 13.97
CA ALA A 51 -10.83 5.81 13.56
C ALA A 51 -10.85 4.35 14.07
N GLY A 52 -9.85 3.91 14.85
CA GLY A 52 -9.72 2.53 15.34
C GLY A 52 -9.18 1.55 14.30
N GLY A 53 -8.62 2.04 13.19
CA GLY A 53 -7.98 1.22 12.16
C GLY A 53 -6.62 0.64 12.61
N PRO A 54 -6.07 -0.32 11.86
CA PRO A 54 -4.87 -1.05 12.27
C PRO A 54 -3.55 -0.27 12.01
N ALA A 55 -3.58 1.06 12.10
CA ALA A 55 -2.42 1.94 11.97
C ALA A 55 -1.71 2.13 13.33
N PRO A 56 -0.38 2.40 13.35
CA PRO A 56 0.31 2.81 14.56
C PRO A 56 -0.08 4.24 14.97
N GLU A 57 0.04 4.56 16.25
CA GLU A 57 -0.07 5.93 16.72
C GLU A 57 1.08 6.79 16.18
N VAL A 58 0.80 8.03 15.78
CA VAL A 58 1.85 9.01 15.45
C VAL A 58 2.17 9.83 16.69
N LEU A 59 3.33 9.56 17.30
CA LEU A 59 3.78 10.20 18.54
C LEU A 59 4.31 11.62 18.32
N GLY A 60 4.76 11.94 17.10
CA GLY A 60 5.26 13.27 16.77
C GLY A 60 5.84 13.35 15.35
N GLU A 61 6.23 14.56 14.99
CA GLU A 61 7.00 14.85 13.78
C GLU A 61 8.28 15.58 14.14
N VAL A 62 9.36 15.31 13.43
CA VAL A 62 10.67 15.88 13.68
C VAL A 62 11.32 16.37 12.39
N THR A 63 12.24 17.32 12.53
CA THR A 63 13.14 17.73 11.45
C THR A 63 14.56 17.57 11.95
N LEU A 64 15.37 16.81 11.21
CA LEU A 64 16.77 16.52 11.50
C LEU A 64 17.59 16.76 10.24
N GLU A 65 18.58 17.66 10.30
CA GLU A 65 19.47 17.94 9.16
C GLU A 65 18.72 18.13 7.83
N GLU A 66 17.66 18.95 7.86
CA GLU A 66 16.73 19.20 6.72
C GLU A 66 15.94 17.98 6.23
N ARG A 67 16.03 16.86 6.93
CA ARG A 67 15.20 15.68 6.69
C ARG A 67 14.01 15.67 7.63
N PHE A 68 12.87 15.24 7.12
CA PHE A 68 11.61 15.19 7.87
C PHE A 68 11.36 13.76 8.36
N GLY A 69 10.83 13.61 9.57
CA GLY A 69 10.58 12.32 10.17
C GLY A 69 9.25 12.24 10.92
N ILE A 70 8.76 11.03 11.05
CA ILE A 70 7.55 10.67 11.82
C ILE A 70 8.00 9.77 12.96
N VAL A 71 7.68 10.16 14.20
CA VAL A 71 7.97 9.36 15.40
C VAL A 71 6.80 8.41 15.65
N LEU A 72 7.11 7.13 15.77
CA LEU A 72 6.14 6.03 15.90
C LEU A 72 6.52 5.12 17.08
N PRO A 73 5.58 4.37 17.67
CA PRO A 73 5.91 3.26 18.54
C PRO A 73 6.80 2.24 17.81
N ARG A 74 7.78 1.69 18.51
CA ARG A 74 8.57 0.59 18.00
C ARG A 74 7.71 -0.68 18.00
N LEU A 75 7.57 -1.28 16.85
CA LEU A 75 6.91 -2.57 16.67
C LEU A 75 7.99 -3.66 16.64
N ASP A 76 8.07 -4.45 17.71
CA ASP A 76 9.06 -5.52 17.81
C ASP A 76 8.54 -6.80 17.17
N GLY A 77 9.27 -7.29 16.17
CA GLY A 77 8.97 -8.51 15.45
C GLY A 77 9.48 -8.48 14.00
N PRO A 78 9.55 -9.65 13.35
CA PRO A 78 9.90 -9.74 11.94
C PRO A 78 8.74 -9.24 11.05
N THR A 79 9.07 -8.81 9.85
CA THR A 79 8.02 -8.59 8.83
C THR A 79 7.46 -9.94 8.35
N LEU A 80 6.20 -9.91 7.91
CA LEU A 80 5.57 -11.07 7.27
C LEU A 80 6.38 -11.54 6.04
N LEU A 81 7.05 -10.60 5.36
CA LEU A 81 7.97 -10.91 4.25
C LEU A 81 9.17 -11.72 4.71
N GLN A 82 9.80 -11.36 5.84
CA GLN A 82 10.94 -12.09 6.41
C GLN A 82 10.52 -13.52 6.79
N LEU A 83 9.38 -13.69 7.45
CA LEU A 83 8.85 -15.02 7.81
C LEU A 83 8.53 -15.86 6.58
N SER A 84 7.92 -15.26 5.56
CA SER A 84 7.63 -15.97 4.30
C SER A 84 8.91 -16.34 3.53
N ARG A 85 9.95 -15.49 3.56
CA ARG A 85 11.23 -15.76 2.91
C ARG A 85 12.03 -16.86 3.61
N SER A 86 12.05 -16.87 4.92
CA SER A 86 12.74 -17.90 5.71
C SER A 86 12.04 -19.26 5.70
N GLY A 87 10.77 -19.32 5.23
CA GLY A 87 9.96 -20.53 5.30
C GLY A 87 9.37 -20.80 6.70
N ALA A 88 9.48 -19.84 7.61
CA ALA A 88 8.89 -19.96 8.97
C ALA A 88 7.35 -20.03 8.94
N ILE A 89 6.74 -19.52 7.85
CA ILE A 89 5.33 -19.65 7.55
C ILE A 89 5.12 -20.06 6.09
N THR A 90 4.01 -20.74 5.85
CA THR A 90 3.59 -21.11 4.48
C THR A 90 3.02 -19.92 3.73
N TYR A 91 2.94 -20.01 2.39
CA TYR A 91 2.30 -18.97 1.57
C TYR A 91 0.80 -18.84 1.88
N ALA A 92 0.15 -19.95 2.23
CA ALA A 92 -1.25 -19.95 2.65
C ALA A 92 -1.45 -19.15 3.95
N GLN A 93 -0.58 -19.35 4.95
CA GLN A 93 -0.62 -18.59 6.19
C GLN A 93 -0.34 -17.10 5.95
N ALA A 94 0.65 -16.78 5.12
CA ALA A 94 0.93 -15.38 4.77
C ALA A 94 -0.26 -14.72 4.06
N GLY A 95 -0.89 -15.43 3.12
CA GLY A 95 -2.09 -14.96 2.43
C GLY A 95 -3.28 -14.77 3.37
N ALA A 96 -3.49 -15.67 4.32
CA ALA A 96 -4.56 -15.55 5.31
C ALA A 96 -4.38 -14.32 6.22
N ILE A 97 -3.14 -14.01 6.63
CA ILE A 97 -2.83 -12.80 7.40
C ILE A 97 -3.13 -11.54 6.58
N ILE A 98 -2.71 -11.49 5.31
CA ILE A 98 -3.01 -10.38 4.39
C ILE A 98 -4.53 -10.21 4.25
N ALA A 99 -5.28 -11.29 4.00
CA ALA A 99 -6.73 -11.23 3.85
C ALA A 99 -7.44 -10.70 5.10
N SER A 100 -7.02 -11.15 6.28
CA SER A 100 -7.57 -10.69 7.55
C SER A 100 -7.29 -9.20 7.80
N LEU A 101 -6.09 -8.72 7.45
CA LEU A 101 -5.74 -7.31 7.55
C LEU A 101 -6.53 -6.47 6.54
N CYS A 102 -6.66 -6.92 5.27
CA CYS A 102 -7.53 -6.26 4.29
C CYS A 102 -8.96 -6.09 4.85
N LEU A 103 -9.52 -7.17 5.38
CA LEU A 103 -10.89 -7.12 5.93
C LEU A 103 -10.98 -6.17 7.13
N SER A 104 -9.97 -6.15 8.02
CA SER A 104 -9.91 -5.20 9.14
C SER A 104 -9.87 -3.75 8.65
N VAL A 105 -9.06 -3.45 7.62
CA VAL A 105 -9.02 -2.13 6.99
C VAL A 105 -10.39 -1.75 6.42
N HIS A 106 -10.99 -2.65 5.64
CA HIS A 106 -12.29 -2.39 4.97
C HIS A 106 -13.47 -2.25 5.95
N ASN A 107 -13.37 -2.84 7.14
CA ASN A 107 -14.37 -2.69 8.21
C ASN A 107 -14.14 -1.44 9.08
N THR A 108 -13.02 -0.75 8.90
CA THR A 108 -12.75 0.51 9.59
C THR A 108 -13.50 1.65 8.89
N PRO A 109 -14.29 2.47 9.61
CA PRO A 109 -14.90 3.64 9.01
C PRO A 109 -13.83 4.57 8.41
N ALA A 110 -14.00 4.93 7.15
CA ALA A 110 -13.01 5.79 6.50
C ALA A 110 -13.04 7.21 7.10
N PRO A 111 -11.91 7.73 7.62
CA PRO A 111 -11.85 9.07 8.17
C PRO A 111 -12.15 10.13 7.11
N PRO A 112 -12.79 11.27 7.48
CA PRO A 112 -13.10 12.33 6.52
C PRO A 112 -11.87 12.99 5.91
N ASP A 113 -10.73 12.91 6.60
CA ASP A 113 -9.44 13.42 6.13
C ASP A 113 -8.82 12.60 5.01
N VAL A 114 -9.25 11.35 4.84
CA VAL A 114 -8.78 10.47 3.76
C VAL A 114 -9.47 10.87 2.46
N LEU A 115 -8.69 11.15 1.42
CA LEU A 115 -9.22 11.61 0.13
C LEU A 115 -10.01 10.52 -0.58
N LEU A 116 -10.97 10.91 -1.40
CA LEU A 116 -11.58 10.03 -2.38
C LEU A 116 -10.55 9.61 -3.44
N LEU A 117 -10.71 8.41 -3.97
CA LEU A 117 -9.84 7.86 -5.03
C LEU A 117 -9.64 8.84 -6.18
N ARG A 118 -10.70 9.50 -6.63
CA ARG A 118 -10.63 10.47 -7.71
C ARG A 118 -9.68 11.63 -7.40
N ASP A 119 -9.84 12.24 -6.22
CA ASP A 119 -9.04 13.41 -5.84
C ASP A 119 -7.57 13.04 -5.63
N LEU A 120 -7.31 11.87 -5.04
CA LEU A 120 -5.96 11.34 -4.88
C LEU A 120 -5.31 11.09 -6.24
N MET A 121 -6.04 10.46 -7.19
CA MET A 121 -5.51 10.13 -8.50
C MET A 121 -5.33 11.36 -9.38
N ASP A 122 -6.26 12.32 -9.41
CA ASP A 122 -6.09 13.57 -10.14
C ASP A 122 -4.83 14.32 -9.66
N GLY A 123 -4.72 14.55 -8.37
CA GLY A 123 -3.53 15.20 -7.80
C GLY A 123 -2.23 14.42 -8.03
N SER A 124 -2.29 13.09 -8.05
CA SER A 124 -1.13 12.22 -8.29
C SER A 124 -0.69 12.24 -9.75
N LEU A 125 -1.62 12.13 -10.70
CA LEU A 125 -1.34 12.09 -12.12
C LEU A 125 -0.84 13.43 -12.64
N ARG A 126 -1.38 14.56 -12.17
CA ARG A 126 -0.86 15.91 -12.49
C ARG A 126 0.61 16.09 -12.10
N ARG A 127 1.07 15.39 -11.05
CA ARG A 127 2.46 15.43 -10.57
C ARG A 127 3.35 14.35 -11.17
N SER A 128 2.82 13.44 -11.95
CA SER A 128 3.58 12.31 -12.52
C SER A 128 4.52 12.72 -13.67
N GLY A 129 4.29 13.87 -14.28
CA GLY A 129 5.09 14.36 -15.41
C GLY A 129 5.15 13.31 -16.53
N ARG A 130 6.37 13.02 -16.99
CA ARG A 130 6.60 12.02 -18.06
C ARG A 130 6.51 10.55 -17.59
N ALA A 131 6.35 10.30 -16.29
CA ALA A 131 6.26 8.95 -15.78
C ALA A 131 5.00 8.21 -16.28
N VAL A 132 3.88 8.94 -16.45
CA VAL A 132 2.63 8.41 -17.00
C VAL A 132 2.28 9.16 -18.30
N PRO A 133 2.07 8.47 -19.44
CA PRO A 133 1.59 9.11 -20.66
C PRO A 133 0.25 9.83 -20.45
N GLU A 134 0.06 10.99 -21.09
CA GLU A 134 -1.12 11.84 -20.90
C GLU A 134 -2.44 11.12 -21.24
N HIS A 135 -2.45 10.36 -22.36
CA HIS A 135 -3.65 9.60 -22.75
C HIS A 135 -4.03 8.54 -21.71
N ILE A 136 -3.05 7.93 -21.05
CA ILE A 136 -3.29 6.99 -19.94
C ILE A 136 -3.87 7.75 -18.74
N ALA A 137 -3.26 8.88 -18.35
CA ALA A 137 -3.74 9.67 -17.22
C ALA A 137 -5.20 10.09 -17.43
N THR A 138 -5.54 10.61 -18.61
CA THR A 138 -6.90 10.99 -18.99
C THR A 138 -7.84 9.78 -18.98
N GLY A 139 -7.43 8.66 -19.56
CA GLY A 139 -8.23 7.43 -19.60
C GLY A 139 -8.52 6.86 -18.21
N ILE A 140 -7.55 6.89 -17.30
CA ILE A 140 -7.73 6.44 -15.89
C ILE A 140 -8.71 7.34 -15.16
N LEU A 141 -8.62 8.66 -15.30
CA LEU A 141 -9.58 9.56 -14.65
C LEU A 141 -11.00 9.33 -15.20
N ALA A 142 -11.16 9.16 -16.51
CA ALA A 142 -12.43 8.82 -17.13
C ALA A 142 -12.95 7.42 -16.68
N LEU A 143 -12.05 6.46 -16.44
CA LEU A 143 -12.43 5.16 -15.87
C LEU A 143 -12.99 5.32 -14.47
N ILE A 144 -12.29 6.08 -13.58
CA ILE A 144 -12.72 6.30 -12.20
C ILE A 144 -14.11 6.94 -12.15
N GLU A 145 -14.45 7.86 -13.06
CA GLU A 145 -15.77 8.47 -13.14
C GLU A 145 -16.90 7.47 -13.47
N ARG A 146 -16.59 6.40 -14.21
CA ARG A 146 -17.56 5.37 -14.59
C ARG A 146 -17.71 4.28 -13.54
N LEU A 147 -16.71 4.14 -12.65
CA LEU A 147 -16.77 3.15 -11.57
C LEU A 147 -17.76 3.59 -10.49
N ARG A 148 -18.38 2.61 -9.83
CA ARG A 148 -19.19 2.92 -8.66
C ARG A 148 -18.33 3.60 -7.61
N PRO A 149 -18.73 4.76 -7.09
CA PRO A 149 -18.04 5.39 -5.99
C PRO A 149 -18.10 4.47 -4.76
N GLY A 150 -17.06 4.51 -3.95
CA GLY A 150 -17.00 3.85 -2.66
C GLY A 150 -16.35 4.78 -1.65
N ASP A 151 -16.73 4.63 -0.40
CA ASP A 151 -16.26 5.45 0.72
C ASP A 151 -15.58 4.62 1.81
N GLY A 152 -15.33 3.32 1.56
CA GLY A 152 -14.57 2.45 2.43
C GLY A 152 -13.10 2.87 2.53
N LEU A 153 -12.46 2.55 3.64
CA LEU A 153 -11.02 2.75 3.80
C LEU A 153 -10.26 1.71 2.99
N CYS A 154 -9.27 2.16 2.23
CA CYS A 154 -8.28 1.32 1.54
C CYS A 154 -6.86 1.77 1.89
N HIS A 155 -5.93 0.82 1.97
CA HIS A 155 -4.52 1.06 2.27
C HIS A 155 -3.69 1.35 1.01
N THR A 156 -3.97 0.67 -0.09
CA THR A 156 -3.33 0.70 -1.42
C THR A 156 -1.88 0.21 -1.51
N ASP A 157 -1.27 -0.22 -0.41
CA ASP A 157 0.09 -0.77 -0.39
C ASP A 157 0.20 -1.95 0.59
N LEU A 158 -0.87 -2.77 0.70
CA LEU A 158 -0.90 -3.90 1.61
C LEU A 158 -0.15 -5.10 1.00
N HIS A 159 1.05 -5.32 1.49
CA HIS A 159 1.91 -6.44 1.10
C HIS A 159 2.74 -6.94 2.30
N PRO A 160 3.34 -8.15 2.25
CA PRO A 160 4.05 -8.74 3.38
C PRO A 160 5.18 -7.89 3.99
N GLY A 161 5.76 -6.95 3.22
CA GLY A 161 6.79 -6.03 3.71
C GLY A 161 6.25 -4.95 4.64
N ASN A 162 4.96 -4.60 4.50
CA ASN A 162 4.28 -3.59 5.33
C ASN A 162 3.53 -4.21 6.52
N VAL A 163 3.73 -5.48 6.82
CA VAL A 163 3.14 -6.16 7.97
C VAL A 163 4.24 -6.59 8.94
N ILE A 164 4.19 -6.08 10.18
CA ILE A 164 5.09 -6.48 11.27
C ILE A 164 4.34 -7.47 12.17
N MET A 165 4.94 -8.62 12.41
CA MET A 165 4.39 -9.69 13.25
C MET A 165 4.84 -9.48 14.69
N THR A 166 4.04 -8.78 15.48
CA THR A 166 4.31 -8.53 16.90
C THR A 166 3.74 -9.63 17.81
N ALA A 167 4.11 -9.62 19.08
CA ALA A 167 3.54 -10.53 20.07
C ALA A 167 2.01 -10.37 20.22
N ASP A 168 1.48 -9.15 19.97
CA ASP A 168 0.05 -8.82 20.02
C ASP A 168 -0.67 -9.03 18.68
N GLY A 169 -0.02 -9.66 17.71
CA GLY A 169 -0.54 -9.93 16.37
C GLY A 169 0.03 -9.05 15.27
N PRO A 170 -0.47 -9.20 14.04
CA PRO A 170 0.03 -8.45 12.88
C PRO A 170 -0.34 -6.96 12.98
N ARG A 171 0.62 -6.09 12.64
CA ARG A 171 0.46 -4.63 12.58
C ARG A 171 0.78 -4.14 11.17
N LEU A 172 -0.07 -3.28 10.64
CA LEU A 172 0.07 -2.72 9.29
C LEU A 172 0.69 -1.32 9.37
N ILE A 173 1.73 -1.08 8.59
CA ILE A 173 2.48 0.19 8.52
C ILE A 173 2.41 0.79 7.12
N ASP A 174 2.89 2.04 6.98
CA ASP A 174 2.99 2.78 5.71
C ASP A 174 1.63 3.19 5.10
N TRP A 175 0.94 4.08 5.81
CA TRP A 175 -0.41 4.56 5.46
C TRP A 175 -0.43 5.76 4.50
N GLY A 176 0.71 6.10 3.89
CA GLY A 176 0.80 7.23 2.96
C GLY A 176 -0.09 7.13 1.72
N GLY A 177 -0.51 5.91 1.38
CA GLY A 177 -1.42 5.63 0.26
C GLY A 177 -2.91 5.56 0.61
N ALA A 178 -3.28 5.74 1.89
CA ALA A 178 -4.67 5.58 2.33
C ALA A 178 -5.66 6.41 1.49
N VAL A 179 -6.78 5.79 1.09
CA VAL A 179 -7.78 6.39 0.21
C VAL A 179 -9.18 5.86 0.51
N ARG A 180 -10.21 6.66 0.25
CA ARG A 180 -11.61 6.21 0.27
C ARG A 180 -12.00 5.65 -1.08
N ALA A 181 -12.30 4.35 -1.11
CA ALA A 181 -12.69 3.63 -2.32
C ALA A 181 -13.43 2.33 -1.95
N PRO A 182 -13.97 1.60 -2.93
CA PRO A 182 -14.43 0.23 -2.71
C PRO A 182 -13.28 -0.71 -2.34
N ALA A 183 -13.52 -1.67 -1.47
CA ALA A 183 -12.57 -2.69 -1.01
C ALA A 183 -11.82 -3.42 -2.15
N ALA A 184 -12.48 -3.57 -3.30
CA ALA A 184 -11.90 -4.18 -4.50
C ALA A 184 -10.65 -3.45 -5.01
N LEU A 185 -10.51 -2.15 -4.70
CA LEU A 185 -9.31 -1.39 -5.05
C LEU A 185 -8.07 -1.93 -4.32
N ASP A 186 -8.15 -2.17 -3.00
CA ASP A 186 -7.02 -2.73 -2.23
C ASP A 186 -6.59 -4.10 -2.76
N LEU A 187 -7.56 -4.94 -3.11
CA LEU A 187 -7.29 -6.26 -3.66
C LEU A 187 -6.66 -6.18 -5.06
N ALA A 188 -7.02 -5.16 -5.86
CA ALA A 188 -6.37 -4.87 -7.13
C ALA A 188 -4.91 -4.43 -6.91
N PHE A 189 -4.65 -3.59 -5.90
CA PHE A 189 -3.28 -3.20 -5.52
C PHE A 189 -2.47 -4.40 -5.05
N CYS A 190 -3.02 -5.24 -4.15
CA CYS A 190 -2.35 -6.48 -3.72
C CYS A 190 -2.01 -7.37 -4.94
N HIS A 191 -2.95 -7.51 -5.88
CA HIS A 191 -2.72 -8.28 -7.10
C HIS A 191 -1.56 -7.72 -7.93
N VAL A 192 -1.59 -6.43 -8.24
CA VAL A 192 -0.55 -5.81 -9.08
C VAL A 192 0.81 -5.84 -8.38
N ILE A 193 0.87 -5.54 -7.08
CA ILE A 193 2.12 -5.58 -6.30
C ILE A 193 2.68 -7.00 -6.25
N LEU A 194 1.88 -8.00 -5.87
CA LEU A 194 2.36 -9.34 -5.58
C LEU A 194 2.42 -10.26 -6.81
N SER A 195 1.58 -10.04 -7.81
CA SER A 195 1.52 -10.95 -8.99
C SER A 195 2.17 -10.36 -10.24
N GLU A 196 2.27 -9.04 -10.36
CA GLU A 196 2.84 -8.38 -11.53
C GLU A 196 4.19 -7.72 -11.23
N ASN A 197 4.32 -6.94 -10.14
CA ASN A 197 5.52 -6.16 -9.82
C ASN A 197 6.58 -6.97 -9.04
N ALA A 198 6.24 -7.54 -7.89
CA ALA A 198 7.20 -8.25 -7.05
C ALA A 198 7.92 -9.41 -7.75
N PRO A 199 7.27 -10.21 -8.64
CA PRO A 199 7.94 -11.27 -9.37
C PRO A 199 9.12 -10.84 -10.23
N GLU A 200 9.16 -9.57 -10.65
CA GLU A 200 10.22 -9.01 -11.48
C GLU A 200 11.51 -8.66 -10.71
N VAL A 201 11.43 -8.63 -9.37
CA VAL A 201 12.53 -8.17 -8.48
C VAL A 201 12.94 -9.19 -7.43
N VAL A 202 12.35 -10.38 -7.41
CA VAL A 202 12.67 -11.43 -6.43
C VAL A 202 13.20 -12.68 -7.08
N ASP A 203 14.09 -13.37 -6.39
CA ASP A 203 14.71 -14.63 -6.90
C ASP A 203 13.69 -15.75 -7.14
N ASN A 204 12.59 -15.75 -6.38
CA ASN A 204 11.51 -16.73 -6.55
C ASN A 204 10.18 -16.06 -6.88
N PRO A 205 9.86 -15.86 -8.18
CA PRO A 205 8.64 -15.18 -8.62
C PRO A 205 7.35 -15.94 -8.29
N ARG A 206 7.43 -17.24 -7.98
CA ARG A 206 6.25 -18.03 -7.59
C ARG A 206 5.74 -17.65 -6.19
N ARG A 207 6.64 -17.23 -5.31
CA ARG A 207 6.31 -16.89 -3.91
C ARG A 207 5.28 -15.78 -3.79
N PRO A 208 5.50 -14.56 -4.30
CA PRO A 208 4.53 -13.48 -4.16
C PRO A 208 3.21 -13.80 -4.86
N ARG A 209 3.22 -14.49 -6.00
CA ARG A 209 2.00 -14.95 -6.68
C ARG A 209 1.19 -15.93 -5.83
N ALA A 210 1.85 -16.87 -5.15
CA ALA A 210 1.19 -17.84 -4.28
C ALA A 210 0.58 -17.16 -3.04
N VAL A 211 1.28 -16.18 -2.45
CA VAL A 211 0.75 -15.37 -1.34
C VAL A 211 -0.49 -14.59 -1.79
N ASN A 212 -0.45 -13.94 -2.96
CA ASN A 212 -1.62 -13.21 -3.49
C ASN A 212 -2.81 -14.13 -3.76
N ALA A 213 -2.57 -15.29 -4.39
CA ALA A 213 -3.65 -16.25 -4.66
C ALA A 213 -4.30 -16.74 -3.36
N ALA A 214 -3.49 -17.05 -2.34
CA ALA A 214 -4.00 -17.44 -1.02
C ALA A 214 -4.76 -16.29 -0.34
N ALA A 215 -4.27 -15.05 -0.44
CA ALA A 215 -4.91 -13.87 0.13
C ALA A 215 -6.29 -13.62 -0.50
N GLN A 216 -6.39 -13.68 -1.82
CA GLN A 216 -7.67 -13.49 -2.52
C GLN A 216 -8.67 -14.62 -2.21
N CYS A 217 -8.21 -15.87 -2.15
CA CYS A 217 -9.05 -17.01 -1.79
C CYS A 217 -9.60 -16.86 -0.37
N GLU A 218 -8.76 -16.53 0.59
CA GLU A 218 -9.16 -16.36 1.98
C GLU A 218 -10.03 -15.12 2.18
N TYR A 219 -9.74 -14.00 1.49
CA TYR A 219 -10.58 -12.82 1.53
C TYR A 219 -11.99 -13.11 1.02
N ALA A 220 -12.12 -13.81 -0.13
CA ALA A 220 -13.42 -14.22 -0.66
C ALA A 220 -14.19 -15.05 0.38
N ARG A 221 -13.53 -16.02 1.02
CA ARG A 221 -14.13 -16.84 2.08
C ARG A 221 -14.61 -16.00 3.27
N LEU A 222 -13.78 -15.08 3.75
CA LEU A 222 -14.11 -14.21 4.90
C LEU A 222 -15.22 -13.22 4.59
N ALA A 223 -15.26 -12.71 3.35
CA ALA A 223 -16.28 -11.78 2.88
C ALA A 223 -17.57 -12.47 2.42
N GLY A 224 -17.65 -13.80 2.47
CA GLY A 224 -18.83 -14.56 2.01
C GLY A 224 -19.07 -14.48 0.49
N MET A 225 -18.00 -14.27 -0.29
CA MET A 225 -18.05 -14.14 -1.75
C MET A 225 -17.53 -15.40 -2.45
N SER A 226 -18.02 -15.68 -3.67
CA SER A 226 -17.34 -16.64 -4.54
C SER A 226 -16.06 -16.04 -5.13
N GLN A 227 -15.09 -16.88 -5.48
CA GLN A 227 -13.85 -16.42 -6.14
C GLN A 227 -14.14 -15.70 -7.47
N THR A 228 -15.12 -16.18 -8.23
CA THR A 228 -15.56 -15.53 -9.48
C THR A 228 -16.12 -14.13 -9.22
N ALA A 229 -16.95 -13.96 -8.20
CA ALA A 229 -17.52 -12.66 -7.83
C ALA A 229 -16.41 -11.69 -7.38
N LEU A 230 -15.41 -12.17 -6.60
CA LEU A 230 -14.27 -11.36 -6.19
C LEU A 230 -13.45 -10.92 -7.39
N THR A 231 -13.12 -11.85 -8.30
CA THR A 231 -12.35 -11.53 -9.51
C THR A 231 -13.07 -10.46 -10.35
N ALA A 232 -14.36 -10.62 -10.59
CA ALA A 232 -15.16 -9.65 -11.33
C ALA A 232 -15.22 -8.27 -10.65
N ALA A 233 -15.22 -8.24 -9.30
CA ALA A 233 -15.18 -6.99 -8.54
C ALA A 233 -13.84 -6.28 -8.62
N VAL A 234 -12.72 -7.03 -8.65
CA VAL A 234 -11.34 -6.52 -8.64
C VAL A 234 -10.89 -6.04 -10.02
N GLU A 235 -11.29 -6.74 -11.08
CA GLU A 235 -10.82 -6.51 -12.46
C GLU A 235 -10.92 -5.04 -12.92
N PRO A 236 -12.01 -4.30 -12.68
CA PRO A 236 -12.14 -2.90 -13.11
C PRO A 236 -11.13 -1.95 -12.45
N TYR A 237 -10.54 -2.33 -11.31
CA TYR A 237 -9.57 -1.52 -10.56
C TYR A 237 -8.10 -1.83 -10.91
N LEU A 238 -7.81 -2.92 -11.63
CA LEU A 238 -6.45 -3.28 -12.04
C LEU A 238 -5.72 -2.18 -12.82
N PRO A 239 -6.36 -1.47 -13.78
CA PRO A 239 -5.70 -0.38 -14.49
C PRO A 239 -5.25 0.76 -13.57
N ILE A 240 -6.05 1.05 -12.52
CA ILE A 240 -5.74 2.10 -11.53
C ILE A 240 -4.52 1.69 -10.69
N ALA A 241 -4.47 0.44 -10.21
CA ALA A 241 -3.33 -0.09 -9.48
C ALA A 241 -2.06 -0.13 -10.35
N ARG A 242 -2.17 -0.53 -11.62
CA ARG A 242 -1.04 -0.55 -12.58
C ARG A 242 -0.49 0.85 -12.83
N VAL A 243 -1.34 1.87 -13.02
CA VAL A 243 -0.87 3.24 -13.24
C VAL A 243 -0.19 3.80 -11.99
N TRP A 244 -0.61 3.38 -10.81
CA TRP A 244 0.06 3.75 -9.57
C TRP A 244 1.50 3.22 -9.52
N VAL A 245 1.70 1.93 -9.85
CA VAL A 245 3.05 1.32 -9.95
C VAL A 245 3.87 1.99 -11.06
N LEU A 246 3.28 2.26 -12.23
CA LEU A 246 3.91 2.95 -13.34
C LEU A 246 4.44 4.33 -12.93
N ARG A 247 3.64 5.11 -12.18
CA ARG A 247 3.98 6.44 -11.67
C ARG A 247 5.13 6.38 -10.66
N SER A 248 5.18 5.36 -9.83
CA SER A 248 6.18 5.21 -8.75
C SER A 248 7.59 4.85 -9.26
N GLY A 249 7.79 4.78 -10.56
CA GLY A 249 9.08 4.42 -11.16
C GLY A 249 9.21 2.91 -11.36
N ALA A 250 8.22 2.31 -12.01
CA ALA A 250 8.26 0.89 -12.36
C ALA A 250 9.60 0.50 -13.01
N ILE A 251 10.05 -0.70 -12.72
CA ILE A 251 11.23 -1.32 -13.32
C ILE A 251 11.12 -1.17 -14.84
N PRO A 252 12.18 -0.78 -15.55
CA PRO A 252 12.11 -0.51 -17.00
C PRO A 252 11.48 -1.65 -17.80
N THR A 253 11.78 -2.90 -17.48
CA THR A 253 11.22 -4.09 -18.15
C THR A 253 9.71 -4.27 -17.93
N LEU A 254 9.19 -3.85 -16.78
CA LEU A 254 7.77 -3.91 -16.44
C LEU A 254 6.98 -2.72 -17.01
N ARG A 255 7.65 -1.58 -17.22
CA ARG A 255 6.99 -0.34 -17.65
C ARG A 255 6.17 -0.52 -18.92
N GLU A 256 6.75 -1.13 -19.94
CA GLU A 256 6.11 -1.33 -21.25
C GLU A 256 4.91 -2.29 -21.15
N GLN A 257 5.07 -3.36 -20.37
CA GLN A 257 3.98 -4.29 -20.11
C GLN A 257 2.81 -3.66 -19.35
N LEU A 258 3.11 -2.80 -18.36
CA LEU A 258 2.06 -2.06 -17.63
C LEU A 258 1.30 -1.12 -18.57
N ILE A 259 2.01 -0.36 -19.41
CA ILE A 259 1.40 0.53 -20.41
C ILE A 259 0.45 -0.26 -21.31
N GLN A 260 0.91 -1.35 -21.92
CA GLN A 260 0.10 -2.20 -22.81
C GLN A 260 -1.15 -2.74 -22.11
N ARG A 261 -1.02 -3.22 -20.86
CA ARG A 261 -2.15 -3.75 -20.09
C ARG A 261 -3.15 -2.67 -19.68
N ILE A 262 -2.68 -1.46 -19.38
CA ILE A 262 -3.54 -0.32 -19.07
C ILE A 262 -4.30 0.10 -20.33
N GLU A 263 -3.61 0.27 -21.45
CA GLU A 263 -4.21 0.65 -22.72
C GLU A 263 -5.27 -0.36 -23.20
N ALA A 264 -4.96 -1.65 -23.07
CA ALA A 264 -5.91 -2.72 -23.40
C ALA A 264 -7.21 -2.63 -22.57
N ALA A 265 -7.08 -2.33 -21.28
CA ALA A 265 -8.23 -2.20 -20.38
C ALA A 265 -9.02 -0.88 -20.55
N LEU A 266 -8.40 0.15 -21.13
CA LEU A 266 -9.05 1.44 -21.40
C LEU A 266 -9.77 1.49 -22.75
N ARG A 267 -9.57 0.49 -23.63
CA ARG A 267 -10.31 0.40 -24.91
C ARG A 267 -11.80 0.25 -24.66
N PRO A 268 -12.66 0.91 -25.45
CA PRO A 268 -14.09 0.61 -25.40
C PRO A 268 -14.31 -0.88 -25.60
N GLN A 269 -15.15 -1.49 -24.78
CA GLN A 269 -15.67 -2.83 -25.04
C GLN A 269 -16.82 -2.65 -26.01
N ASP A 270 -16.65 -3.15 -27.25
CA ASP A 270 -17.69 -3.18 -28.27
C ASP A 270 -18.94 -3.97 -27.81
#